data_885b6f0ce025ccc8b20e176a34177eb2
#
_entry.id   885b6f0ce025ccc8b20e176a34177eb2
#
_cell.length_a   1.000
_cell.length_b   1.000
_cell.length_c   1.000
_cell.angle_alpha   90.00
_cell.angle_beta   90.00
_cell.angle_gamma   90.00
#
_symmetry.space_group_name_H-M   'P 1'
#
loop_
_entity.id
_entity.type
_entity.pdbx_description
1 polymer ?
#
loop_
_entity_poly.entity_id
_entity_poly.type
_entity_poly.pdbx_seq_one_letter_code
_entity_poly.pdbx_strand_id
1 'polypeptide(L)'
;MTDERARRQALGEDVRARARTLAFRAYRRAGRIGERVLCADPRRTPSGPDVDKPPWLPLSEGTGVLCNVCRWQGPAFDNGAHVELALCPRCGSNGRDRFMHRCLAERVELHTALRVIECSPRMGEGYRAAMGTWFFYRTSDYELRAHAGNLRLDLQDIELPDDSVDVMLCSHVLEHVHDTDRALGELRRVIAPGGHLLLQVPVLQPRTAPPTEPEYHDNDTRVFWRFGFDLTARLREAGFDTALLCTEEMADAVDSGGNPWTEWSEEFDVPGLLAGARADGVADDLVVVVDRRTSARIGTEPGYQYLTWDCHVPD
;
A
#
# COMPACT_ATOMS: atom_id res chain seq x y z
N MET A 1 19.82 -27.47 -36.32
CA MET A 1 20.42 -27.43 -34.96
C MET A 1 20.05 -26.19 -34.14
N THR A 2 19.60 -25.08 -34.72
CA THR A 2 19.25 -23.82 -34.01
C THR A 2 17.85 -23.82 -33.38
N ASP A 3 16.88 -24.48 -34.01
CA ASP A 3 15.46 -24.45 -33.57
C ASP A 3 15.20 -25.31 -32.31
N GLU A 4 15.88 -26.44 -32.17
CA GLU A 4 15.72 -27.35 -31.03
C GLU A 4 16.33 -26.78 -29.73
N ARG A 5 17.41 -25.98 -29.86
CA ARG A 5 18.05 -25.31 -28.73
C ARG A 5 17.17 -24.16 -28.21
N ALA A 6 16.53 -23.39 -29.10
CA ALA A 6 15.59 -22.32 -28.76
C ALA A 6 14.34 -22.89 -28.08
N ARG A 7 13.79 -24.01 -28.56
CA ARG A 7 12.65 -24.68 -27.91
C ARG A 7 12.98 -25.23 -26.53
N ARG A 8 14.16 -25.77 -26.32
CA ARG A 8 14.62 -26.26 -24.99
C ARG A 8 14.83 -25.10 -24.02
N GLN A 9 15.32 -23.96 -24.50
CA GLN A 9 15.51 -22.77 -23.69
C GLN A 9 14.14 -22.16 -23.27
N ALA A 10 13.20 -22.02 -24.19
CA ALA A 10 11.84 -21.54 -23.92
C ALA A 10 11.08 -22.48 -22.95
N LEU A 11 11.23 -23.82 -23.10
CA LEU A 11 10.64 -24.77 -22.16
C LEU A 11 11.26 -24.67 -20.76
N GLY A 12 12.57 -24.43 -20.68
CA GLY A 12 13.28 -24.23 -19.41
C GLY A 12 12.85 -22.95 -18.70
N GLU A 13 12.59 -21.88 -19.44
CA GLU A 13 12.11 -20.60 -18.90
C GLU A 13 10.66 -20.71 -18.40
N ASP A 14 9.77 -21.39 -19.14
CA ASP A 14 8.38 -21.64 -18.73
C ASP A 14 8.31 -22.52 -17.46
N VAL A 15 9.14 -23.55 -17.37
CA VAL A 15 9.22 -24.41 -16.17
C VAL A 15 9.75 -23.63 -14.97
N ARG A 16 10.72 -22.73 -15.15
CA ARG A 16 11.24 -21.88 -14.07
C ARG A 16 10.21 -20.85 -13.64
N ALA A 17 9.48 -20.22 -14.57
CA ALA A 17 8.40 -19.28 -14.28
C ALA A 17 7.27 -19.95 -13.50
N ARG A 18 6.85 -21.15 -13.90
CA ARG A 18 5.83 -21.94 -13.18
C ARG A 18 6.30 -22.38 -11.80
N ALA A 19 7.57 -22.78 -11.65
CA ALA A 19 8.15 -23.14 -10.37
C ALA A 19 8.22 -21.92 -9.41
N ARG A 20 8.59 -20.75 -9.93
CA ARG A 20 8.58 -19.48 -9.16
C ARG A 20 7.17 -19.10 -8.71
N THR A 21 6.17 -19.17 -9.60
CA THR A 21 4.77 -18.93 -9.28
C THR A 21 4.24 -19.89 -8.24
N LEU A 22 4.60 -21.18 -8.32
CA LEU A 22 4.22 -22.19 -7.33
C LEU A 22 4.92 -21.97 -5.98
N ALA A 23 6.19 -21.59 -5.97
CA ALA A 23 6.92 -21.26 -4.75
C ALA A 23 6.34 -20.02 -4.07
N PHE A 24 6.01 -18.98 -4.83
CA PHE A 24 5.36 -17.78 -4.35
C PHE A 24 3.95 -18.07 -3.81
N ARG A 25 3.15 -18.88 -4.52
CA ARG A 25 1.83 -19.33 -4.04
C ARG A 25 1.93 -20.19 -2.77
N ALA A 26 2.92 -21.08 -2.68
CA ALA A 26 3.16 -21.89 -1.48
C ALA A 26 3.60 -21.01 -0.30
N TYR A 27 4.43 -20.03 -0.55
CA TYR A 27 4.90 -19.06 0.41
C TYR A 27 3.77 -18.16 0.96
N ARG A 28 2.92 -17.59 0.10
CA ARG A 28 1.72 -16.84 0.52
C ARG A 28 0.68 -17.72 1.21
N ARG A 29 0.56 -18.99 0.82
CA ARG A 29 -0.32 -19.94 1.51
C ARG A 29 0.19 -20.29 2.91
N ALA A 30 1.51 -20.36 3.10
CA ALA A 30 2.14 -20.52 4.40
C ALA A 30 1.96 -19.27 5.28
N GLY A 31 2.05 -18.08 4.69
CA GLY A 31 1.74 -16.80 5.37
C GLY A 31 0.30 -16.74 5.86
N ARG A 32 -0.68 -17.11 5.01
CA ARG A 32 -2.12 -17.18 5.40
C ARG A 32 -2.41 -18.27 6.44
N ILE A 33 -1.68 -19.37 6.44
CA ILE A 33 -1.78 -20.38 7.50
C ILE A 33 -1.20 -19.80 8.79
N GLY A 34 -0.10 -19.04 8.70
CA GLY A 34 0.47 -18.28 9.82
C GLY A 34 -0.50 -17.23 10.37
N GLU A 35 -1.18 -16.46 9.51
CA GLU A 35 -2.24 -15.51 9.93
C GLU A 35 -3.39 -16.22 10.65
N ARG A 36 -3.88 -17.34 10.12
CA ARG A 36 -4.95 -18.12 10.77
C ARG A 36 -4.50 -18.78 12.08
N VAL A 37 -3.25 -19.23 12.17
CA VAL A 37 -2.70 -19.85 13.39
C VAL A 37 -2.36 -18.79 14.43
N LEU A 38 -1.87 -17.60 14.02
CA LEU A 38 -1.61 -16.47 14.93
C LEU A 38 -2.91 -15.84 15.46
N CYS A 39 -3.97 -15.82 14.65
CA CYS A 39 -5.31 -15.42 15.10
C CYS A 39 -6.02 -16.49 15.97
N ALA A 40 -5.53 -17.72 15.96
CA ALA A 40 -6.15 -18.86 16.66
C ALA A 40 -5.49 -19.23 17.99
N ASP A 41 -4.43 -18.57 18.43
CA ASP A 41 -3.90 -18.76 19.80
C ASP A 41 -4.74 -17.94 20.78
N PRO A 42 -5.65 -18.58 21.56
CA PRO A 42 -6.51 -17.89 22.54
C PRO A 42 -5.69 -17.26 23.70
N ARG A 43 -4.39 -17.52 23.79
CA ARG A 43 -3.47 -16.87 24.74
C ARG A 43 -2.83 -15.61 24.16
N ARG A 44 -2.90 -15.42 22.83
CA ARG A 44 -2.66 -14.18 22.11
C ARG A 44 -4.02 -13.56 21.75
N THR A 45 -4.78 -13.17 22.76
CA THR A 45 -5.79 -12.14 22.50
C THR A 45 -4.96 -10.93 22.00
N PRO A 46 -5.12 -10.48 20.77
CA PRO A 46 -4.58 -9.18 20.41
C PRO A 46 -5.26 -8.23 21.40
N SER A 47 -4.54 -7.80 22.42
CA SER A 47 -4.93 -6.57 23.09
C SER A 47 -4.96 -5.59 21.94
N GLY A 48 -6.14 -5.14 21.53
CA GLY A 48 -6.32 -4.20 20.44
C GLY A 48 -5.31 -3.05 20.60
N PRO A 49 -5.09 -2.26 19.55
CA PRO A 49 -4.25 -1.09 19.67
C PRO A 49 -4.64 -0.36 20.94
N ASP A 50 -3.65 0.19 21.64
CA ASP A 50 -3.91 0.98 22.85
C ASP A 50 -4.81 2.14 22.43
N VAL A 51 -6.11 1.99 22.62
CA VAL A 51 -7.13 2.95 22.16
C VAL A 51 -6.95 4.33 22.79
N ASP A 52 -6.21 4.38 23.89
CA ASP A 52 -5.84 5.63 24.57
C ASP A 52 -4.66 6.35 23.88
N LYS A 53 -4.06 5.73 22.86
CA LYS A 53 -2.90 6.26 22.12
C LYS A 53 -3.17 6.28 20.62
N PRO A 54 -3.76 7.35 20.13
CA PRO A 54 -4.04 7.48 18.71
C PRO A 54 -2.76 7.42 17.83
N PRO A 55 -2.88 7.02 16.55
CA PRO A 55 -1.72 6.78 15.68
C PRO A 55 -0.87 8.01 15.39
N TRP A 56 -1.42 9.21 15.55
CA TRP A 56 -0.73 10.49 15.30
C TRP A 56 0.14 10.99 16.46
N LEU A 57 0.21 10.27 17.58
CA LEU A 57 1.15 10.64 18.60
C LEU A 57 2.60 10.50 18.09
N PRO A 58 3.50 11.40 18.50
CA PRO A 58 4.91 11.30 18.13
C PRO A 58 5.48 9.90 18.41
N LEU A 59 6.38 9.45 17.54
CA LEU A 59 7.08 8.20 17.76
C LEU A 59 7.93 8.32 19.03
N SER A 60 7.72 7.41 19.99
CA SER A 60 8.52 7.38 21.20
C SER A 60 9.98 7.09 20.89
N GLU A 61 10.89 7.74 21.57
CA GLU A 61 12.31 7.38 21.54
C GLU A 61 12.52 5.96 22.08
N GLY A 62 13.61 5.30 21.67
CA GLY A 62 13.96 3.96 22.11
C GLY A 62 14.74 3.17 21.08
N THR A 63 15.12 1.96 21.46
CA THR A 63 15.80 0.97 20.61
C THR A 63 14.80 -0.05 20.06
N GLY A 64 15.19 -0.77 19.00
CA GLY A 64 14.35 -1.77 18.34
C GLY A 64 13.27 -1.14 17.44
N VAL A 65 12.21 -1.89 17.14
CA VAL A 65 11.14 -1.46 16.24
C VAL A 65 9.90 -1.00 17.01
N LEU A 66 9.11 -0.14 16.37
CA LEU A 66 7.85 0.39 16.89
C LEU A 66 6.78 0.32 15.80
N CYS A 67 5.64 -0.27 16.12
CA CYS A 67 4.47 -0.19 15.26
C CYS A 67 3.75 1.12 15.51
N ASN A 68 3.78 2.04 14.54
CA ASN A 68 3.08 3.33 14.64
C ASN A 68 1.56 3.19 14.55
N VAL A 69 1.04 2.03 14.10
CA VAL A 69 -0.41 1.74 14.06
C VAL A 69 -0.94 1.41 15.46
N CYS A 70 -0.34 0.46 16.19
CA CYS A 70 -0.85 -0.01 17.47
C CYS A 70 0.07 0.28 18.67
N ARG A 71 1.16 1.01 18.45
CA ARG A 71 2.15 1.42 19.48
C ARG A 71 2.89 0.26 20.14
N TRP A 72 2.84 -0.95 19.58
CA TRP A 72 3.68 -2.05 20.03
C TRP A 72 5.15 -1.74 19.78
N GLN A 73 6.01 -2.13 20.75
CA GLN A 73 7.47 -2.02 20.65
C GLN A 73 8.12 -3.37 20.93
N GLY A 74 9.19 -3.66 20.20
CA GLY A 74 9.93 -4.91 20.34
C GLY A 74 11.29 -4.88 19.67
N PRO A 75 12.04 -6.00 19.72
CA PRO A 75 13.35 -6.08 19.10
C PRO A 75 13.29 -6.11 17.57
N ALA A 76 12.27 -6.74 16.99
CA ALA A 76 12.04 -6.88 15.57
C ALA A 76 10.56 -7.16 15.29
N PHE A 77 10.09 -6.89 14.07
CA PHE A 77 8.83 -7.42 13.57
C PHE A 77 8.94 -8.91 13.23
N ASP A 78 7.82 -9.65 13.28
CA ASP A 78 7.80 -11.05 12.88
C ASP A 78 8.12 -11.18 11.39
N ASN A 79 8.91 -12.20 11.00
CA ASN A 79 9.30 -12.48 9.62
C ASN A 79 9.99 -11.30 8.89
N GLY A 80 10.77 -10.50 9.60
CA GLY A 80 11.38 -9.25 9.13
C GLY A 80 12.35 -9.36 7.93
N ALA A 81 12.60 -10.58 7.40
CA ALA A 81 13.41 -10.76 6.20
C ALA A 81 12.69 -10.35 4.90
N HIS A 82 11.37 -10.17 4.92
CA HIS A 82 10.60 -9.78 3.75
C HIS A 82 9.62 -8.65 4.11
N VAL A 83 9.65 -7.59 3.33
CA VAL A 83 8.89 -6.35 3.58
C VAL A 83 7.38 -6.57 3.77
N GLU A 84 6.78 -7.44 2.97
CA GLU A 84 5.35 -7.78 3.08
C GLU A 84 5.03 -8.71 4.25
N LEU A 85 6.05 -9.34 4.83
CA LEU A 85 5.90 -10.29 5.93
C LEU A 85 6.45 -9.77 7.25
N ALA A 86 7.05 -8.60 7.29
CA ALA A 86 7.47 -7.92 8.51
C ALA A 86 6.22 -7.47 9.30
N LEU A 87 5.51 -8.44 9.89
CA LEU A 87 4.23 -8.24 10.56
C LEU A 87 4.40 -7.77 11.99
N CYS A 88 3.57 -6.81 12.40
CA CYS A 88 3.47 -6.47 13.81
C CYS A 88 2.82 -7.62 14.59
N PRO A 89 3.46 -8.18 15.63
CA PRO A 89 2.90 -9.31 16.38
C PRO A 89 1.62 -8.96 17.15
N ARG A 90 1.30 -7.66 17.32
CA ARG A 90 0.09 -7.22 18.01
C ARG A 90 -1.08 -7.00 17.05
N CYS A 91 -0.91 -6.22 15.97
CA CYS A 91 -2.02 -5.83 15.09
C CYS A 91 -1.95 -6.43 13.67
N GLY A 92 -0.88 -7.16 13.34
CA GLY A 92 -0.70 -7.76 12.02
C GLY A 92 -0.36 -6.76 10.90
N SER A 93 -0.11 -5.47 11.21
CA SER A 93 0.29 -4.50 10.19
C SER A 93 1.64 -4.87 9.58
N ASN A 94 1.76 -4.76 8.26
CA ASN A 94 3.03 -4.85 7.56
C ASN A 94 3.66 -3.47 7.32
N GLY A 95 4.75 -3.40 6.56
CA GLY A 95 5.45 -2.15 6.26
C GLY A 95 4.57 -1.15 5.53
N ARG A 96 3.73 -1.61 4.56
CA ARG A 96 2.83 -0.72 3.81
C ARG A 96 1.77 -0.07 4.69
N ASP A 97 1.16 -0.83 5.60
CA ASP A 97 0.16 -0.30 6.53
C ASP A 97 0.80 0.74 7.44
N ARG A 98 1.99 0.46 7.97
CA ARG A 98 2.72 1.39 8.82
C ARG A 98 3.13 2.66 8.09
N PHE A 99 3.53 2.55 6.81
CA PHE A 99 3.83 3.70 5.97
C PHE A 99 2.58 4.53 5.68
N MET A 100 1.47 3.91 5.28
CA MET A 100 0.18 4.59 5.08
C MET A 100 -0.24 5.39 6.31
N HIS A 101 -0.13 4.79 7.51
CA HIS A 101 -0.43 5.50 8.77
C HIS A 101 0.54 6.64 9.07
N ARG A 102 1.79 6.55 8.61
CA ARG A 102 2.73 7.66 8.71
C ARG A 102 2.34 8.79 7.76
N CYS A 103 1.98 8.47 6.52
CA CYS A 103 1.47 9.44 5.56
C CYS A 103 0.24 10.16 6.10
N LEU A 104 -0.73 9.42 6.65
CA LEU A 104 -1.92 9.97 7.28
C LEU A 104 -1.57 10.97 8.38
N ALA A 105 -0.64 10.60 9.28
CA ALA A 105 -0.24 11.45 10.39
C ALA A 105 0.54 12.70 9.99
N GLU A 106 1.22 12.69 8.85
CA GLU A 106 2.01 13.83 8.35
C GLU A 106 1.22 14.79 7.48
N ARG A 107 0.18 14.31 6.81
CA ARG A 107 -0.51 15.07 5.77
C ARG A 107 -1.90 15.56 6.17
N VAL A 108 -2.54 14.89 7.12
CA VAL A 108 -3.89 15.21 7.53
C VAL A 108 -3.92 15.80 8.94
N GLU A 109 -4.63 16.90 9.12
CA GLU A 109 -4.92 17.43 10.46
C GLU A 109 -5.90 16.50 11.18
N LEU A 110 -5.36 15.59 11.98
CA LEU A 110 -6.11 14.50 12.58
C LEU A 110 -6.94 14.94 13.79
N HIS A 111 -8.24 14.69 13.74
CA HIS A 111 -9.18 14.90 14.84
C HIS A 111 -10.32 13.87 14.81
N THR A 112 -11.04 13.74 15.92
CA THR A 112 -12.05 12.69 16.10
C THR A 112 -13.32 12.86 15.27
N ALA A 113 -13.54 14.02 14.67
CA ALA A 113 -14.73 14.29 13.83
C ALA A 113 -14.52 13.91 12.35
N LEU A 114 -13.33 13.46 11.93
CA LEU A 114 -13.07 13.08 10.54
C LEU A 114 -13.90 11.88 10.11
N ARG A 115 -14.54 12.01 8.94
CA ARG A 115 -15.23 10.93 8.23
C ARG A 115 -14.21 10.18 7.38
N VAL A 116 -13.80 8.99 7.84
CA VAL A 116 -12.76 8.19 7.22
C VAL A 116 -13.36 6.94 6.59
N ILE A 117 -13.07 6.70 5.32
CA ILE A 117 -13.39 5.44 4.63
C ILE A 117 -12.10 4.74 4.23
N GLU A 118 -11.99 3.44 4.55
CA GLU A 118 -10.90 2.59 4.10
C GLU A 118 -11.43 1.53 3.13
N CYS A 119 -10.84 1.50 1.93
CA CYS A 119 -11.18 0.56 0.88
C CYS A 119 -10.44 -0.77 1.09
N SER A 120 -11.17 -1.89 1.01
CA SER A 120 -10.63 -3.25 1.12
C SER A 120 -9.71 -3.44 2.33
N PRO A 121 -10.19 -3.19 3.57
CA PRO A 121 -9.37 -3.16 4.78
C PRO A 121 -8.75 -4.53 5.04
N ARG A 122 -7.45 -4.58 5.09
CA ARG A 122 -6.68 -5.81 5.27
C ARG A 122 -6.47 -6.18 6.73
N MET A 123 -6.47 -5.19 7.61
CA MET A 123 -6.19 -5.39 9.03
C MET A 123 -7.41 -5.88 9.81
N GLY A 124 -7.14 -6.63 10.88
CA GLY A 124 -8.14 -7.35 11.68
C GLY A 124 -9.12 -6.45 12.46
N GLU A 125 -10.05 -7.10 13.14
CA GLU A 125 -11.15 -6.44 13.87
C GLU A 125 -10.64 -5.45 14.93
N GLY A 126 -9.56 -5.77 15.65
CA GLY A 126 -8.98 -4.89 16.67
C GLY A 126 -8.50 -3.55 16.11
N TYR A 127 -7.91 -3.56 14.91
CA TYR A 127 -7.54 -2.34 14.21
C TYR A 127 -8.78 -1.52 13.82
N ARG A 128 -9.77 -2.16 13.21
CA ARG A 128 -10.99 -1.46 12.79
C ARG A 128 -11.76 -0.86 13.98
N ALA A 129 -11.80 -1.58 15.10
CA ALA A 129 -12.40 -1.06 16.33
C ALA A 129 -11.67 0.18 16.84
N ALA A 130 -10.33 0.20 16.79
CA ALA A 130 -9.54 1.36 17.17
C ALA A 130 -9.77 2.55 16.25
N MET A 131 -9.76 2.34 14.93
CA MET A 131 -10.09 3.38 13.95
C MET A 131 -11.48 3.96 14.21
N GLY A 132 -12.49 3.12 14.52
CA GLY A 132 -13.82 3.55 14.91
C GLY A 132 -13.90 4.29 16.24
N THR A 133 -12.88 4.18 17.11
CA THR A 133 -12.78 4.97 18.32
C THR A 133 -12.23 6.39 18.03
N TRP A 134 -11.34 6.49 17.06
CA TRP A 134 -10.67 7.74 16.74
C TRP A 134 -11.42 8.61 15.73
N PHE A 135 -12.16 7.96 14.79
CA PHE A 135 -12.80 8.62 13.64
C PHE A 135 -14.23 8.14 13.45
N PHE A 136 -15.03 8.88 12.69
CA PHE A 136 -16.23 8.33 12.04
C PHE A 136 -15.80 7.38 10.92
N TYR A 137 -15.29 6.22 11.31
CA TYR A 137 -14.62 5.28 10.43
C TYR A 137 -15.58 4.23 9.86
N ARG A 138 -15.47 4.03 8.55
CA ARG A 138 -16.16 2.96 7.83
C ARG A 138 -15.19 2.22 6.94
N THR A 139 -15.44 0.93 6.77
CA THR A 139 -14.72 0.09 5.82
C THR A 139 -15.60 -0.18 4.61
N SER A 140 -15.00 -0.25 3.43
CA SER A 140 -15.72 -0.55 2.20
C SER A 140 -15.06 -1.68 1.43
N ASP A 141 -15.84 -2.39 0.62
CA ASP A 141 -15.35 -3.37 -0.32
C ASP A 141 -16.30 -3.48 -1.53
N TYR A 142 -15.77 -3.87 -2.68
CA TYR A 142 -16.61 -4.20 -3.83
C TYR A 142 -17.48 -5.41 -3.54
N GLU A 143 -16.91 -6.45 -2.93
CA GLU A 143 -17.60 -7.62 -2.43
C GLU A 143 -17.55 -7.66 -0.89
N LEU A 144 -18.65 -7.36 -0.22
CA LEU A 144 -18.74 -7.30 1.26
C LEU A 144 -18.24 -8.56 2.00
N ARG A 145 -18.08 -9.67 1.31
CA ARG A 145 -17.57 -10.93 1.89
C ARG A 145 -16.08 -11.14 1.70
N ALA A 146 -15.42 -10.33 0.87
CA ALA A 146 -13.98 -10.49 0.57
C ALA A 146 -13.14 -10.05 1.77
N HIS A 147 -13.42 -8.88 2.29
CA HIS A 147 -12.82 -8.33 3.51
C HIS A 147 -13.97 -7.84 4.41
N ALA A 148 -13.74 -7.57 5.65
CA ALA A 148 -14.79 -7.16 6.58
C ALA A 148 -15.32 -5.74 6.32
N GLY A 149 -15.68 -5.44 5.07
CA GLY A 149 -16.32 -4.19 4.68
C GLY A 149 -17.73 -4.07 5.26
N ASN A 150 -18.09 -2.90 5.77
CA ASN A 150 -19.45 -2.60 6.23
C ASN A 150 -20.22 -1.72 5.24
N LEU A 151 -19.58 -1.33 4.14
CA LEU A 151 -20.13 -0.55 3.04
C LEU A 151 -19.74 -1.22 1.72
N ARG A 152 -20.72 -1.55 0.87
CA ARG A 152 -20.43 -1.95 -0.49
C ARG A 152 -20.12 -0.70 -1.30
N LEU A 153 -18.99 -0.71 -2.04
CA LEU A 153 -18.55 0.44 -2.78
C LEU A 153 -17.87 0.01 -4.07
N ASP A 154 -18.43 0.41 -5.21
CA ASP A 154 -17.75 0.37 -6.50
C ASP A 154 -17.11 1.73 -6.74
N LEU A 155 -15.78 1.77 -6.89
CA LEU A 155 -15.07 3.04 -7.12
C LEU A 155 -15.50 3.74 -8.41
N GLN A 156 -16.11 3.02 -9.37
CA GLN A 156 -16.61 3.58 -10.63
C GLN A 156 -18.02 4.19 -10.50
N ASP A 157 -18.72 3.92 -9.38
CA ASP A 157 -20.10 4.39 -9.14
C ASP A 157 -20.34 4.44 -7.62
N ILE A 158 -19.77 5.45 -6.97
CA ILE A 158 -19.79 5.57 -5.51
C ILE A 158 -21.16 6.10 -5.05
N GLU A 159 -21.96 5.23 -4.42
CA GLU A 159 -23.27 5.58 -3.86
C GLU A 159 -23.15 6.39 -2.56
N LEU A 160 -22.39 7.48 -2.58
CA LEU A 160 -22.25 8.44 -1.49
C LEU A 160 -22.53 9.87 -2.01
N PRO A 161 -23.05 10.76 -1.17
CA PRO A 161 -23.20 12.17 -1.53
C PRO A 161 -21.84 12.82 -1.85
N ASP A 162 -21.88 13.89 -2.65
CA ASP A 162 -20.72 14.76 -2.85
C ASP A 162 -20.24 15.28 -1.49
N ASP A 163 -18.94 15.53 -1.35
CA ASP A 163 -18.30 16.13 -0.18
C ASP A 163 -18.62 15.43 1.16
N SER A 164 -18.86 14.12 1.12
CA SER A 164 -19.31 13.34 2.29
C SER A 164 -18.20 12.63 3.04
N VAL A 165 -16.96 12.66 2.55
CA VAL A 165 -15.78 11.97 3.10
C VAL A 165 -14.67 12.99 3.32
N ASP A 166 -14.00 12.95 4.49
CA ASP A 166 -12.85 13.83 4.75
C ASP A 166 -11.54 13.14 4.39
N VAL A 167 -11.44 11.83 4.62
CA VAL A 167 -10.26 11.04 4.28
C VAL A 167 -10.66 9.69 3.69
N MET A 168 -10.09 9.36 2.54
CA MET A 168 -10.20 8.02 1.97
C MET A 168 -8.83 7.34 1.92
N LEU A 169 -8.75 6.14 2.50
CA LEU A 169 -7.57 5.28 2.44
C LEU A 169 -7.82 4.21 1.37
N CYS A 170 -7.03 4.22 0.30
CA CYS A 170 -7.18 3.29 -0.82
C CYS A 170 -5.84 2.64 -1.13
N SER A 171 -5.64 1.43 -0.62
CA SER A 171 -4.38 0.70 -0.78
C SER A 171 -4.57 -0.56 -1.60
N HIS A 172 -3.93 -0.62 -2.76
CA HIS A 172 -3.93 -1.79 -3.65
C HIS A 172 -5.35 -2.23 -4.07
N VAL A 173 -6.15 -1.25 -4.52
CA VAL A 173 -7.52 -1.45 -5.04
C VAL A 173 -7.64 -0.94 -6.47
N LEU A 174 -7.01 0.20 -6.80
CA LEU A 174 -7.23 0.88 -8.07
C LEU A 174 -6.75 0.05 -9.27
N GLU A 175 -5.74 -0.80 -9.12
CA GLU A 175 -5.27 -1.73 -10.16
C GLU A 175 -6.32 -2.76 -10.59
N HIS A 176 -7.34 -2.97 -9.75
CA HIS A 176 -8.46 -3.87 -9.99
C HIS A 176 -9.68 -3.18 -10.60
N VAL A 177 -9.61 -1.87 -10.82
CA VAL A 177 -10.71 -1.07 -11.37
C VAL A 177 -10.53 -0.94 -12.87
N HIS A 178 -11.57 -1.30 -13.64
CA HIS A 178 -11.50 -1.29 -15.11
C HIS A 178 -11.42 0.13 -15.67
N ASP A 179 -12.31 1.01 -15.24
CA ASP A 179 -12.37 2.42 -15.66
C ASP A 179 -11.83 3.31 -14.54
N THR A 180 -10.52 3.50 -14.55
CA THR A 180 -9.82 4.27 -13.51
C THR A 180 -10.10 5.76 -13.59
N ASP A 181 -10.36 6.32 -14.77
CA ASP A 181 -10.66 7.76 -14.90
C ASP A 181 -12.02 8.08 -14.27
N ARG A 182 -13.02 7.22 -14.50
CA ARG A 182 -14.30 7.31 -13.82
C ARG A 182 -14.16 7.16 -12.32
N ALA A 183 -13.36 6.20 -11.85
CA ALA A 183 -13.11 6.01 -10.44
C ALA A 183 -12.44 7.22 -9.77
N LEU A 184 -11.44 7.83 -10.43
CA LEU A 184 -10.80 9.05 -9.93
C LEU A 184 -11.78 10.23 -9.85
N GLY A 185 -12.68 10.37 -10.83
CA GLY A 185 -13.75 11.36 -10.82
C GLY A 185 -14.72 11.17 -9.66
N GLU A 186 -15.15 9.94 -9.38
CA GLU A 186 -16.01 9.59 -8.26
C GLU A 186 -15.32 9.82 -6.89
N LEU A 187 -14.06 9.40 -6.76
CA LEU A 187 -13.25 9.66 -5.57
C LEU A 187 -13.14 11.17 -5.31
N ARG A 188 -12.86 11.96 -6.37
CA ARG A 188 -12.79 13.42 -6.26
C ARG A 188 -14.14 14.03 -5.84
N ARG A 189 -15.25 13.52 -6.35
CA ARG A 189 -16.61 14.01 -6.07
C ARG A 189 -16.99 13.80 -4.59
N VAL A 190 -16.69 12.64 -4.04
CA VAL A 190 -17.15 12.28 -2.67
C VAL A 190 -16.27 12.86 -1.57
N ILE A 191 -15.02 13.23 -1.88
CA ILE A 191 -14.10 13.82 -0.89
C ILE A 191 -14.37 15.31 -0.78
N ALA A 192 -14.58 15.78 0.44
CA ALA A 192 -14.89 17.17 0.74
C ALA A 192 -13.71 18.12 0.42
N PRO A 193 -13.96 19.41 0.16
CA PRO A 193 -12.91 20.42 0.13
C PRO A 193 -12.02 20.33 1.38
N GLY A 194 -10.71 20.47 1.23
CA GLY A 194 -9.73 20.25 2.30
C GLY A 194 -9.49 18.78 2.67
N GLY A 195 -10.21 17.83 2.04
CA GLY A 195 -10.06 16.40 2.31
C GLY A 195 -8.94 15.73 1.51
N HIS A 196 -8.66 14.46 1.85
CA HIS A 196 -7.53 13.72 1.30
C HIS A 196 -7.92 12.31 0.82
N LEU A 197 -7.40 11.92 -0.36
CA LEU A 197 -7.25 10.52 -0.75
C LEU A 197 -5.80 10.11 -0.55
N LEU A 198 -5.54 9.15 0.33
CA LEU A 198 -4.23 8.48 0.42
C LEU A 198 -4.28 7.21 -0.41
N LEU A 199 -3.62 7.24 -1.57
CA LEU A 199 -3.68 6.18 -2.58
C LEU A 199 -2.35 5.44 -2.67
N GLN A 200 -2.38 4.12 -2.53
CA GLN A 200 -1.27 3.23 -2.84
C GLN A 200 -1.65 2.28 -3.96
N VAL A 201 -0.75 2.13 -4.93
CA VAL A 201 -0.82 1.11 -5.98
C VAL A 201 0.56 0.49 -6.17
N PRO A 202 0.67 -0.74 -6.68
CA PRO A 202 1.97 -1.29 -7.07
C PRO A 202 2.56 -0.46 -8.22
N VAL A 203 3.74 0.16 -7.99
CA VAL A 203 4.49 0.87 -9.03
C VAL A 203 5.65 -0.03 -9.46
N LEU A 204 5.45 -0.77 -10.54
CA LEU A 204 6.38 -1.79 -11.03
C LEU A 204 6.95 -1.46 -12.41
N GLN A 205 6.53 -0.34 -12.99
CA GLN A 205 6.95 0.12 -14.31
C GLN A 205 6.87 1.65 -14.39
N PRO A 206 7.62 2.30 -15.29
CA PRO A 206 7.66 3.76 -15.38
C PRO A 206 6.32 4.39 -15.82
N ARG A 207 5.57 3.71 -16.68
CA ARG A 207 4.34 4.21 -17.30
C ARG A 207 3.17 3.28 -17.05
N THR A 208 1.99 3.85 -16.81
CA THR A 208 0.75 3.10 -16.65
C THR A 208 0.34 2.41 -17.95
N ALA A 209 0.13 1.11 -17.89
CA ALA A 209 -0.36 0.29 -19.01
C ALA A 209 -1.10 -0.94 -18.48
N PRO A 210 -2.01 -1.52 -19.26
CA PRO A 210 -2.57 -2.83 -18.93
C PRO A 210 -1.47 -3.90 -18.93
N PRO A 211 -1.62 -4.99 -18.17
CA PRO A 211 -0.76 -6.15 -18.28
C PRO A 211 -0.75 -6.71 -19.72
N THR A 212 0.40 -7.18 -20.22
CA THR A 212 0.53 -7.79 -21.54
C THR A 212 -0.20 -9.14 -21.66
N GLU A 213 -0.33 -9.84 -20.54
CA GLU A 213 -1.08 -11.09 -20.39
C GLU A 213 -2.07 -10.95 -19.24
N PRO A 214 -3.20 -11.69 -19.23
CA PRO A 214 -4.14 -11.66 -18.11
C PRO A 214 -3.45 -11.94 -16.77
N GLU A 215 -3.52 -10.99 -15.85
CA GLU A 215 -2.91 -11.04 -14.53
C GLU A 215 -3.98 -11.09 -13.44
N TYR A 216 -3.73 -11.91 -12.41
CA TYR A 216 -4.64 -12.09 -11.30
C TYR A 216 -3.86 -12.14 -9.99
N HIS A 217 -4.38 -11.49 -8.96
CA HIS A 217 -3.89 -11.68 -7.60
C HIS A 217 -4.41 -13.00 -7.00
N ASP A 218 -3.92 -13.37 -5.82
CA ASP A 218 -4.12 -14.70 -5.21
C ASP A 218 -5.57 -15.16 -5.00
N ASN A 219 -6.52 -14.25 -4.98
CA ASN A 219 -7.95 -14.49 -4.80
C ASN A 219 -8.73 -14.47 -6.12
N ASP A 220 -8.04 -14.70 -7.24
CA ASP A 220 -8.57 -14.60 -8.61
C ASP A 220 -9.07 -13.18 -8.96
N THR A 221 -8.64 -12.14 -8.23
CA THR A 221 -8.95 -10.75 -8.54
C THR A 221 -8.11 -10.29 -9.72
N ARG A 222 -8.78 -9.88 -10.79
CA ARG A 222 -8.13 -9.43 -12.02
C ARG A 222 -7.39 -8.11 -11.81
N VAL A 223 -6.16 -8.03 -12.35
CA VAL A 223 -5.41 -6.78 -12.50
C VAL A 223 -5.71 -6.21 -13.89
N PHE A 224 -6.28 -5.02 -13.94
CA PHE A 224 -6.56 -4.30 -15.19
C PHE A 224 -5.42 -3.37 -15.57
N TRP A 225 -4.71 -2.83 -14.56
CA TRP A 225 -3.69 -1.80 -14.75
C TRP A 225 -2.44 -2.10 -13.93
N ARG A 226 -1.29 -1.92 -14.56
CA ARG A 226 -0.01 -1.73 -13.90
C ARG A 226 0.31 -0.25 -13.94
N PHE A 227 0.39 0.37 -12.78
CA PHE A 227 0.61 1.80 -12.67
C PHE A 227 2.09 2.17 -12.77
N GLY A 228 2.32 3.36 -13.34
CA GLY A 228 3.58 4.08 -13.35
C GLY A 228 3.45 5.44 -12.68
N PHE A 229 4.51 6.23 -12.73
CA PHE A 229 4.55 7.56 -12.13
C PHE A 229 3.65 8.59 -12.83
N ASP A 230 3.26 8.34 -14.08
CA ASP A 230 2.27 9.12 -14.81
C ASP A 230 0.87 9.12 -14.15
N LEU A 231 0.63 8.28 -13.15
CA LEU A 231 -0.55 8.37 -12.29
C LEU A 231 -0.67 9.75 -11.63
N THR A 232 0.45 10.40 -11.27
CA THR A 232 0.45 11.76 -10.73
C THR A 232 -0.27 12.76 -11.64
N ALA A 233 0.00 12.72 -12.96
CA ALA A 233 -0.67 13.59 -13.92
C ALA A 233 -2.17 13.29 -14.00
N ARG A 234 -2.57 12.03 -14.02
CA ARG A 234 -3.98 11.61 -14.07
C ARG A 234 -4.75 12.05 -12.81
N LEU A 235 -4.12 11.99 -11.64
CA LEU A 235 -4.71 12.49 -10.39
C LEU A 235 -4.93 14.00 -10.43
N ARG A 236 -3.96 14.76 -10.98
CA ARG A 236 -4.09 16.21 -11.18
C ARG A 236 -5.17 16.55 -12.21
N GLU A 237 -5.26 15.79 -13.30
CA GLU A 237 -6.34 15.93 -14.29
C GLU A 237 -7.73 15.65 -13.69
N ALA A 238 -7.82 14.75 -12.71
CA ALA A 238 -9.04 14.51 -11.95
C ALA A 238 -9.39 15.62 -10.93
N GLY A 239 -8.52 16.63 -10.76
CA GLY A 239 -8.76 17.81 -9.92
C GLY A 239 -8.21 17.72 -8.51
N PHE A 240 -7.19 16.89 -8.27
CA PHE A 240 -6.47 16.84 -7.00
C PHE A 240 -5.17 17.66 -7.04
N ASP A 241 -4.86 18.30 -5.94
CA ASP A 241 -3.48 18.71 -5.65
C ASP A 241 -2.73 17.47 -5.15
N THR A 242 -1.68 17.06 -5.87
CA THR A 242 -1.08 15.75 -5.67
C THR A 242 0.40 15.85 -5.30
N ALA A 243 0.78 15.20 -4.20
CA ALA A 243 2.16 14.93 -3.80
C ALA A 243 2.42 13.43 -3.73
N LEU A 244 3.63 12.99 -4.06
CA LEU A 244 4.04 11.60 -3.97
C LEU A 244 4.88 11.39 -2.72
N LEU A 245 4.29 10.79 -1.70
CA LEU A 245 4.92 10.56 -0.40
C LEU A 245 5.86 9.36 -0.47
N CYS A 246 7.05 9.51 0.06
CA CYS A 246 8.08 8.48 0.00
C CYS A 246 8.96 8.44 1.26
N THR A 247 9.86 7.46 1.29
CA THR A 247 10.98 7.41 2.24
C THR A 247 12.16 8.22 1.70
N GLU A 248 13.04 8.69 2.59
CA GLU A 248 14.32 9.33 2.22
C GLU A 248 15.15 8.44 1.28
N GLU A 249 15.15 7.14 1.52
CA GLU A 249 15.84 6.16 0.69
C GLU A 249 15.32 6.14 -0.75
N MET A 250 13.99 6.23 -0.93
CA MET A 250 13.39 6.30 -2.27
C MET A 250 13.73 7.62 -2.97
N ALA A 251 13.66 8.74 -2.27
CA ALA A 251 14.03 10.04 -2.83
C ALA A 251 15.48 10.06 -3.30
N ASP A 252 16.42 9.59 -2.47
CA ASP A 252 17.85 9.48 -2.82
C ASP A 252 18.06 8.56 -4.04
N ALA A 253 17.30 7.47 -4.14
CA ALA A 253 17.40 6.55 -5.27
C ALA A 253 16.91 7.19 -6.58
N VAL A 254 15.82 7.95 -6.54
CA VAL A 254 15.34 8.71 -7.71
C VAL A 254 16.36 9.77 -8.13
N ASP A 255 16.91 10.54 -7.21
CA ASP A 255 17.87 11.60 -7.51
C ASP A 255 19.18 11.05 -8.06
N SER A 256 19.79 10.08 -7.38
CA SER A 256 21.08 9.53 -7.75
C SER A 256 21.03 8.55 -8.93
N GLY A 257 19.90 7.85 -9.08
CA GLY A 257 19.76 6.70 -9.96
C GLY A 257 20.44 5.44 -9.45
N GLY A 258 20.95 5.48 -8.24
CA GLY A 258 21.49 4.31 -7.57
C GLY A 258 20.37 3.42 -7.07
N ASN A 259 20.45 2.11 -7.37
CA ASN A 259 19.52 1.14 -6.80
C ASN A 259 20.07 0.59 -5.47
N PRO A 260 19.52 0.99 -4.30
CA PRO A 260 19.97 0.47 -3.01
C PRO A 260 19.36 -0.90 -2.69
N TRP A 261 18.38 -1.39 -3.47
CA TRP A 261 17.58 -2.58 -3.18
C TRP A 261 18.05 -3.78 -4.02
N THR A 262 19.24 -4.29 -3.76
CA THR A 262 19.88 -5.35 -4.57
C THR A 262 19.12 -6.68 -4.53
N GLU A 263 18.46 -7.00 -3.43
CA GLU A 263 17.72 -8.26 -3.26
C GLU A 263 16.43 -8.33 -4.10
N TRP A 264 15.89 -7.17 -4.49
CA TRP A 264 14.63 -7.06 -5.24
C TRP A 264 14.82 -6.83 -6.74
N SER A 265 16.03 -6.53 -7.18
CA SER A 265 16.34 -6.23 -8.58
C SER A 265 16.22 -7.43 -9.53
N GLU A 266 16.15 -8.67 -8.99
CA GLU A 266 15.93 -9.87 -9.80
C GLU A 266 14.46 -10.10 -10.17
N GLU A 267 13.53 -9.60 -9.34
CA GLU A 267 12.08 -9.77 -9.53
C GLU A 267 11.43 -8.61 -10.26
N PHE A 268 11.96 -7.39 -10.03
CA PHE A 268 11.43 -6.15 -10.62
C PHE A 268 12.56 -5.35 -11.25
N ASP A 269 12.29 -4.73 -12.42
CA ASP A 269 13.24 -3.83 -13.07
C ASP A 269 13.31 -2.48 -12.34
N VAL A 270 13.85 -2.50 -11.11
CA VAL A 270 14.04 -1.28 -10.30
C VAL A 270 14.93 -0.25 -11.00
N PRO A 271 16.04 -0.62 -11.67
CA PRO A 271 16.81 0.35 -12.46
C PRO A 271 15.99 1.05 -13.54
N GLY A 272 15.17 0.31 -14.29
CA GLY A 272 14.28 0.87 -15.31
C GLY A 272 13.21 1.77 -14.69
N LEU A 273 12.66 1.39 -13.55
CA LEU A 273 11.71 2.18 -12.78
C LEU A 273 12.32 3.54 -12.37
N LEU A 274 13.51 3.54 -11.77
CA LEU A 274 14.21 4.74 -11.33
C LEU A 274 14.63 5.64 -12.52
N ALA A 275 15.06 5.03 -13.62
CA ALA A 275 15.38 5.76 -14.84
C ALA A 275 14.14 6.47 -15.41
N GLY A 276 13.01 5.79 -15.43
CA GLY A 276 11.71 6.37 -15.83
C GLY A 276 11.28 7.50 -14.91
N ALA A 277 11.36 7.30 -13.60
CA ALA A 277 11.04 8.34 -12.62
C ALA A 277 11.84 9.64 -12.86
N ARG A 278 13.14 9.52 -13.11
CA ARG A 278 13.98 10.71 -13.43
C ARG A 278 13.60 11.36 -14.76
N ALA A 279 13.37 10.55 -15.78
CA ALA A 279 13.00 11.08 -17.10
C ALA A 279 11.66 11.84 -17.07
N ASP A 280 10.77 11.48 -16.17
CA ASP A 280 9.45 12.08 -15.97
C ASP A 280 9.44 13.23 -14.96
N GLY A 281 10.60 13.58 -14.37
CA GLY A 281 10.69 14.66 -13.38
C GLY A 281 10.00 14.36 -12.05
N VAL A 282 9.87 13.09 -11.69
CA VAL A 282 9.16 12.65 -10.46
C VAL A 282 9.80 13.21 -9.20
N ALA A 283 11.10 13.55 -9.22
CA ALA A 283 11.80 14.13 -8.09
C ALA A 283 11.12 15.41 -7.57
N ASP A 284 10.51 16.21 -8.45
CA ASP A 284 9.81 17.44 -8.09
C ASP A 284 8.49 17.19 -7.34
N ASP A 285 7.95 15.98 -7.46
CA ASP A 285 6.68 15.57 -6.84
C ASP A 285 6.89 14.83 -5.50
N LEU A 286 8.14 14.42 -5.21
CA LEU A 286 8.45 13.64 -4.03
C LEU A 286 8.42 14.48 -2.75
N VAL A 287 7.73 13.95 -1.74
CA VAL A 287 7.71 14.47 -0.38
C VAL A 287 8.17 13.39 0.58
N VAL A 288 9.32 13.60 1.21
CA VAL A 288 9.86 12.68 2.20
C VAL A 288 9.08 12.80 3.50
N VAL A 289 8.38 11.74 3.89
CA VAL A 289 7.61 11.65 5.14
C VAL A 289 8.23 10.67 6.15
N VAL A 290 9.22 9.90 5.71
CA VAL A 290 9.93 8.91 6.53
C VAL A 290 11.42 9.03 6.24
N ASP A 291 12.20 9.51 7.21
CA ASP A 291 13.65 9.49 7.18
C ASP A 291 14.20 8.06 7.44
N ARG A 292 15.50 7.82 7.15
CA ARG A 292 16.13 6.50 7.32
C ARG A 292 16.00 5.96 8.74
N ARG A 293 16.11 6.82 9.76
CA ARG A 293 15.98 6.43 11.17
C ARG A 293 14.56 5.98 11.50
N THR A 294 13.58 6.73 11.01
CA THR A 294 12.16 6.40 11.17
C THR A 294 11.83 5.13 10.38
N SER A 295 12.35 4.96 9.16
CA SER A 295 12.16 3.77 8.33
C SER A 295 12.60 2.50 9.05
N ALA A 296 13.84 2.48 9.56
CA ALA A 296 14.34 1.38 10.38
C ALA A 296 13.47 1.13 11.63
N ARG A 297 12.98 2.20 12.24
CA ARG A 297 12.17 2.14 13.47
C ARG A 297 10.79 1.54 13.24
N ILE A 298 10.12 1.90 12.15
CA ILE A 298 8.77 1.40 11.82
C ILE A 298 8.78 0.24 10.82
N GLY A 299 9.95 -0.23 10.38
CA GLY A 299 10.10 -1.38 9.49
C GLY A 299 9.52 -1.12 8.10
N THR A 300 9.93 0.00 7.47
CA THR A 300 9.56 0.38 6.10
C THR A 300 10.76 0.30 5.15
N GLU A 301 11.71 -0.55 5.43
CA GLU A 301 12.82 -0.88 4.54
C GLU A 301 12.51 -2.21 3.81
N PRO A 302 12.76 -2.32 2.51
CA PRO A 302 13.18 -1.31 1.54
C PRO A 302 12.03 -0.37 1.13
N GLY A 303 12.35 0.92 1.06
CA GLY A 303 11.37 2.00 0.88
C GLY A 303 10.68 2.11 -0.48
N TYR A 304 11.16 1.45 -1.53
CA TYR A 304 10.63 1.64 -2.89
C TYR A 304 9.18 1.14 -3.07
N GLN A 305 8.69 0.26 -2.20
CA GLN A 305 7.32 -0.29 -2.27
C GLN A 305 6.27 0.57 -1.55
N TYR A 306 6.67 1.67 -0.90
CA TYR A 306 5.79 2.43 -0.02
C TYR A 306 5.38 3.78 -0.58
N LEU A 307 5.39 3.92 -1.90
CA LEU A 307 4.90 5.12 -2.57
C LEU A 307 3.41 5.32 -2.29
N THR A 308 3.05 6.51 -1.79
CA THR A 308 1.68 6.88 -1.48
C THR A 308 1.39 8.24 -2.08
N TRP A 309 0.40 8.32 -2.96
CA TRP A 309 -0.11 9.61 -3.43
C TRP A 309 -1.01 10.21 -2.36
N ASP A 310 -0.66 11.41 -1.91
CA ASP A 310 -1.54 12.29 -1.17
C ASP A 310 -2.27 13.19 -2.17
N CYS A 311 -3.55 12.91 -2.36
CA CYS A 311 -4.41 13.61 -3.30
C CYS A 311 -5.33 14.51 -2.49
N HIS A 312 -4.93 15.77 -2.33
CA HIS A 312 -5.68 16.77 -1.58
C HIS A 312 -6.74 17.42 -2.48
N VAL A 313 -7.94 17.59 -1.94
CA VAL A 313 -9.01 18.33 -2.61
C VAL A 313 -8.87 19.80 -2.23
N PRO A 314 -8.61 20.73 -3.18
CA PRO A 314 -8.53 22.16 -2.90
C PRO A 314 -9.81 22.70 -2.23
N ASP A 315 -9.65 23.71 -1.36
CA ASP A 315 -10.74 24.43 -0.67
C ASP A 315 -11.68 25.18 -1.64
#